data_e5564b8257b349899d2b8ef04bee189a
#
_entry.id   e5564b8257b349899d2b8ef04bee189a
#
_cell.length_a   1.000
_cell.length_b   1.000
_cell.length_c   1.000
_cell.angle_alpha   90.00
_cell.angle_beta   90.00
_cell.angle_gamma   90.00
#
_symmetry.space_group_name_H-M   'P 1'
#
loop_
_entity.id
_entity.type
_entity.pdbx_description
1 polymer ?
#
loop_
_entity_poly.entity_id
_entity_poly.type
_entity_poly.pdbx_seq_one_letter_code
_entity_poly.pdbx_strand_id
1 'polypeptide(L)'
;MSSYQKTIYTNPDAKTYRLPELAEAPIVKKFHESLPQYTPTPLVPLEELTKQYGVKSIVVKDEGNRLGLPSFKILGASWGTFRAIASKLNLPLETSLDDLSRAAISASIKLFAATDGNHGKAVAYMAKLLHLPAEIFVPAAVKSHARELISNEGAEVTIIQGDYDDTVLHAAERTISSPGGLLIQDTSFEGYEEIPSWIVDGYSTMLHEVDSQLEEQGLKPTIIITPVGVGSLATAVVTYAKSKGRSITTLAVEPDAAACLHTSLKAGRITPIKTSGTIMTGLDCGRVSSAAWPVLQGGIDASYTVSDLLSHDAVVYMAKRGISLGPCGAAGLAALLEIAPEKPASIGLNSDSVVVILGTEGPRPYFDSI
;
A
#
# COMPACT_ATOMS: atom_id res chain seq x y z
N MET A 1 -36.13 -4.44 6.51
CA MET A 1 -34.78 -4.34 5.95
C MET A 1 -33.91 -5.23 6.81
N SER A 2 -33.43 -6.35 6.31
CA SER A 2 -32.56 -7.28 7.03
C SER A 2 -31.23 -6.53 7.23
N SER A 3 -30.84 -6.24 8.46
CA SER A 3 -29.51 -5.75 8.80
C SER A 3 -28.53 -6.88 8.48
N TYR A 4 -27.89 -6.82 7.33
CA TYR A 4 -26.73 -7.65 7.04
C TYR A 4 -25.66 -7.24 8.05
N GLN A 5 -25.57 -7.97 9.15
CA GLN A 5 -24.50 -7.79 10.10
C GLN A 5 -23.20 -8.23 9.42
N LYS A 6 -22.34 -7.29 9.05
CA LYS A 6 -21.05 -7.58 8.45
C LYS A 6 -20.26 -8.44 9.42
N THR A 7 -19.85 -9.62 8.97
CA THR A 7 -19.07 -10.54 9.81
C THR A 7 -17.59 -10.30 9.60
N ILE A 8 -16.89 -10.01 10.68
CA ILE A 8 -15.42 -10.02 10.70
C ILE A 8 -14.93 -11.45 10.42
N TYR A 9 -14.00 -11.59 9.47
CA TYR A 9 -13.23 -12.82 9.32
C TYR A 9 -12.13 -12.86 10.36
N THR A 10 -11.86 -14.02 10.93
CA THR A 10 -10.80 -14.22 11.94
C THR A 10 -9.98 -15.45 11.62
N ASN A 11 -8.66 -15.33 11.82
CA ASN A 11 -7.71 -16.43 11.64
C ASN A 11 -6.96 -16.66 12.95
N PRO A 12 -7.37 -17.63 13.77
CA PRO A 12 -6.71 -17.92 15.04
C PRO A 12 -5.26 -18.41 14.88
N ASP A 13 -4.92 -19.02 13.74
CA ASP A 13 -3.58 -19.55 13.47
C ASP A 13 -2.55 -18.44 13.20
N ALA A 14 -3.01 -17.26 12.80
CA ALA A 14 -2.14 -16.10 12.57
C ALA A 14 -1.36 -15.67 13.84
N LYS A 15 -1.87 -15.96 15.03
CA LYS A 15 -1.17 -15.68 16.31
C LYS A 15 0.14 -16.43 16.45
N THR A 16 0.24 -17.60 15.86
CA THR A 16 1.45 -18.47 15.89
C THR A 16 2.28 -18.40 14.62
N TYR A 17 1.75 -17.77 13.57
CA TYR A 17 2.45 -17.58 12.30
C TYR A 17 3.69 -16.70 12.50
N ARG A 18 4.82 -17.12 11.95
CA ARG A 18 6.11 -16.39 12.08
C ARG A 18 6.82 -16.34 10.75
N LEU A 19 7.40 -15.17 10.49
CA LEU A 19 8.18 -14.87 9.29
C LEU A 19 9.58 -14.38 9.68
N PRO A 20 10.59 -14.54 8.82
CA PRO A 20 11.85 -13.82 8.96
C PRO A 20 11.59 -12.31 8.84
N GLU A 21 12.46 -11.49 9.43
CA GLU A 21 12.48 -10.06 9.16
C GLU A 21 12.82 -9.80 7.68
N LEU A 22 12.35 -8.64 7.17
CA LEU A 22 12.78 -8.17 5.86
C LEU A 22 14.29 -7.86 5.93
N ALA A 23 15.10 -8.75 5.34
CA ALA A 23 16.56 -8.73 5.49
C ALA A 23 17.20 -7.42 4.96
N GLU A 24 16.58 -6.79 3.98
CA GLU A 24 17.07 -5.57 3.34
C GLU A 24 16.59 -4.29 4.02
N ALA A 25 15.75 -4.36 5.05
CA ALA A 25 15.14 -3.18 5.66
C ALA A 25 16.14 -2.05 6.05
N PRO A 26 17.34 -2.32 6.59
CA PRO A 26 18.33 -1.26 6.87
C PRO A 26 18.85 -0.56 5.61
N ILE A 27 19.06 -1.31 4.52
CA ILE A 27 19.52 -0.76 3.24
C ILE A 27 18.40 0.04 2.58
N VAL A 28 17.17 -0.46 2.62
CA VAL A 28 15.96 0.22 2.14
C VAL A 28 15.80 1.57 2.81
N LYS A 29 15.89 1.62 4.14
CA LYS A 29 15.79 2.87 4.90
C LYS A 29 16.85 3.87 4.48
N LYS A 30 18.13 3.44 4.42
CA LYS A 30 19.25 4.29 3.99
C LYS A 30 19.06 4.82 2.57
N PHE A 31 18.53 3.99 1.66
CA PHE A 31 18.19 4.41 0.30
C PHE A 31 17.12 5.51 0.32
N HIS A 32 16.02 5.31 1.05
CA HIS A 32 14.97 6.34 1.13
C HIS A 32 15.46 7.64 1.77
N GLU A 33 16.32 7.56 2.80
CA GLU A 33 16.95 8.73 3.42
C GLU A 33 17.85 9.52 2.44
N SER A 34 18.33 8.90 1.37
CA SER A 34 19.10 9.57 0.31
C SER A 34 18.21 10.25 -0.75
N LEU A 35 16.90 9.97 -0.79
CA LEU A 35 16.01 10.60 -1.75
C LEU A 35 15.74 12.06 -1.42
N PRO A 36 15.60 12.93 -2.44
CA PRO A 36 15.21 14.33 -2.20
C PRO A 36 13.93 14.44 -1.38
N GLN A 37 13.87 15.39 -0.44
CA GLN A 37 12.70 15.68 0.40
C GLN A 37 12.31 14.54 1.35
N TYR A 38 13.17 13.56 1.59
CA TYR A 38 12.87 12.54 2.58
C TYR A 38 12.74 13.16 3.98
N THR A 39 11.63 12.88 4.61
CA THR A 39 11.38 13.09 6.03
C THR A 39 10.44 11.98 6.52
N PRO A 40 10.57 11.48 7.76
CA PRO A 40 9.56 10.62 8.33
C PRO A 40 8.19 11.29 8.29
N THR A 41 7.17 10.58 7.82
CA THR A 41 5.82 11.13 7.80
C THR A 41 5.23 11.19 9.20
N PRO A 42 4.23 12.06 9.45
CA PRO A 42 3.65 12.21 10.79
C PRO A 42 3.01 10.93 11.32
N LEU A 43 3.15 10.71 12.63
CA LEU A 43 2.36 9.76 13.40
C LEU A 43 1.43 10.56 14.31
N VAL A 44 0.15 10.68 13.91
CA VAL A 44 -0.80 11.62 14.50
C VAL A 44 -1.71 10.91 15.51
N PRO A 45 -1.76 11.33 16.79
CA PRO A 45 -2.62 10.72 17.80
C PRO A 45 -4.10 11.10 17.60
N LEU A 46 -4.99 10.14 17.83
CA LEU A 46 -6.43 10.31 17.87
C LEU A 46 -6.92 10.22 19.33
N GLU A 47 -6.62 11.24 20.13
CA GLU A 47 -6.85 11.22 21.57
C GLU A 47 -8.32 11.01 21.97
N GLU A 48 -9.27 11.57 21.22
CA GLU A 48 -10.69 11.39 21.48
C GLU A 48 -11.11 9.92 21.37
N LEU A 49 -10.68 9.24 20.30
CA LEU A 49 -10.96 7.81 20.10
C LEU A 49 -10.21 6.94 21.11
N THR A 50 -8.99 7.31 21.46
CA THR A 50 -8.20 6.66 22.51
C THR A 50 -9.00 6.63 23.83
N LYS A 51 -9.53 7.78 24.24
CA LYS A 51 -10.36 7.90 25.46
C LYS A 51 -11.70 7.18 25.30
N GLN A 52 -12.37 7.37 24.17
CA GLN A 52 -13.70 6.79 23.89
C GLN A 52 -13.68 5.26 23.96
N TYR A 53 -12.66 4.62 23.40
CA TYR A 53 -12.55 3.16 23.38
C TYR A 53 -11.80 2.58 24.58
N GLY A 54 -11.18 3.44 25.42
CA GLY A 54 -10.46 3.03 26.62
C GLY A 54 -9.25 2.16 26.29
N VAL A 55 -8.50 2.54 25.26
CA VAL A 55 -7.24 1.90 24.84
C VAL A 55 -6.05 2.77 25.21
N LYS A 56 -4.84 2.24 25.12
CA LYS A 56 -3.62 2.97 25.47
C LYS A 56 -3.31 4.08 24.48
N SER A 57 -3.43 3.83 23.18
CA SER A 57 -3.22 4.83 22.12
C SER A 57 -3.87 4.40 20.80
N ILE A 58 -4.38 5.37 20.04
CA ILE A 58 -4.76 5.21 18.64
C ILE A 58 -4.01 6.29 17.87
N VAL A 59 -3.23 5.88 16.85
CA VAL A 59 -2.45 6.79 16.03
C VAL A 59 -2.67 6.51 14.54
N VAL A 60 -2.51 7.55 13.73
CA VAL A 60 -2.53 7.44 12.26
C VAL A 60 -1.14 7.72 11.72
N LYS A 61 -0.58 6.81 10.95
CA LYS A 61 0.61 7.07 10.13
C LYS A 61 0.15 7.75 8.85
N ASP A 62 0.36 9.04 8.75
CA ASP A 62 -0.15 9.88 7.66
C ASP A 62 0.81 9.88 6.47
N GLU A 63 0.52 9.02 5.49
CA GLU A 63 1.26 8.93 4.23
C GLU A 63 0.69 9.84 3.13
N GLY A 64 -0.16 10.77 3.47
CA GLY A 64 -0.79 11.71 2.53
C GLY A 64 0.18 12.65 1.82
N ASN A 65 1.41 12.77 2.33
CA ASN A 65 2.51 13.47 1.68
C ASN A 65 3.84 12.75 1.95
N ARG A 66 4.18 11.81 1.10
CA ARG A 66 5.46 11.07 1.15
C ARG A 66 6.37 11.52 0.02
N LEU A 67 7.52 12.13 0.32
CA LEU A 67 8.48 12.61 -0.69
C LEU A 67 7.83 13.60 -1.70
N GLY A 68 6.88 14.41 -1.26
CA GLY A 68 6.11 15.33 -2.13
C GLY A 68 5.01 14.65 -2.97
N LEU A 69 4.79 13.36 -2.83
CA LEU A 69 3.74 12.60 -3.51
C LEU A 69 2.58 12.27 -2.56
N PRO A 70 1.34 12.12 -3.08
CA PRO A 70 0.14 12.01 -2.25
C PRO A 70 -0.10 10.59 -1.72
N SER A 71 0.92 9.73 -1.57
CA SER A 71 0.73 8.39 -1.03
C SER A 71 2.04 7.67 -0.69
N PHE A 72 1.93 6.61 0.12
CA PHE A 72 3.01 5.70 0.48
C PHE A 72 3.66 4.97 -0.72
N LYS A 73 2.99 4.90 -1.86
CA LYS A 73 3.39 4.10 -3.04
C LYS A 73 4.81 4.38 -3.51
N ILE A 74 5.30 5.61 -3.31
CA ILE A 74 6.66 5.98 -3.69
C ILE A 74 7.73 5.18 -2.94
N LEU A 75 7.48 4.74 -1.71
CA LEU A 75 8.44 3.91 -0.98
C LEU A 75 8.71 2.58 -1.70
N GLY A 76 7.65 1.88 -2.09
CA GLY A 76 7.79 0.64 -2.86
C GLY A 76 8.30 0.88 -4.28
N ALA A 77 7.73 1.86 -4.99
CA ALA A 77 8.10 2.14 -6.37
C ALA A 77 9.56 2.61 -6.49
N SER A 78 10.06 3.43 -5.55
CA SER A 78 11.45 3.89 -5.61
C SER A 78 12.45 2.77 -5.37
N TRP A 79 12.23 1.97 -4.33
CA TRP A 79 13.10 0.83 -4.05
C TRP A 79 13.02 -0.24 -5.15
N GLY A 80 11.81 -0.59 -5.60
CA GLY A 80 11.62 -1.53 -6.70
C GLY A 80 12.28 -1.08 -8.00
N THR A 81 12.20 0.22 -8.34
CA THR A 81 12.90 0.80 -9.50
C THR A 81 14.41 0.72 -9.34
N PHE A 82 14.94 1.14 -8.17
CA PHE A 82 16.36 1.06 -7.88
C PHE A 82 16.88 -0.37 -8.03
N ARG A 83 16.22 -1.33 -7.38
CA ARG A 83 16.61 -2.75 -7.41
C ARG A 83 16.52 -3.34 -8.82
N ALA A 84 15.47 -3.03 -9.57
CA ALA A 84 15.29 -3.53 -10.94
C ALA A 84 16.42 -3.06 -11.87
N ILE A 85 16.81 -1.78 -11.79
CA ILE A 85 17.92 -1.24 -12.56
C ILE A 85 19.24 -1.84 -12.08
N ALA A 86 19.50 -1.87 -10.78
CA ALA A 86 20.74 -2.39 -10.21
C ALA A 86 20.93 -3.88 -10.57
N SER A 87 19.88 -4.69 -10.44
CA SER A 87 19.90 -6.11 -10.84
C SER A 87 20.19 -6.27 -12.34
N LYS A 88 19.48 -5.55 -13.21
CA LYS A 88 19.65 -5.64 -14.66
C LYS A 88 21.06 -5.25 -15.12
N LEU A 89 21.69 -4.31 -14.43
CA LEU A 89 23.00 -3.78 -14.76
C LEU A 89 24.16 -4.35 -13.91
N ASN A 90 23.86 -5.31 -13.02
CA ASN A 90 24.79 -5.93 -12.06
C ASN A 90 25.52 -4.87 -11.20
N LEU A 91 24.78 -3.88 -10.70
CA LEU A 91 25.30 -2.83 -9.82
C LEU A 91 25.11 -3.20 -8.33
N PRO A 92 26.03 -2.79 -7.43
CA PRO A 92 25.87 -2.94 -6.00
C PRO A 92 24.68 -2.17 -5.43
N LEU A 93 24.13 -2.62 -4.30
CA LEU A 93 23.00 -1.93 -3.62
C LEU A 93 23.40 -0.58 -2.99
N GLU A 94 24.68 -0.33 -2.82
CA GLU A 94 25.26 0.93 -2.36
C GLU A 94 25.48 1.95 -3.47
N THR A 95 25.13 1.62 -4.70
CA THR A 95 25.23 2.52 -5.86
C THR A 95 24.46 3.82 -5.59
N SER A 96 25.12 4.96 -5.82
CA SER A 96 24.46 6.26 -5.67
C SER A 96 23.38 6.47 -6.73
N LEU A 97 22.39 7.34 -6.46
CA LEU A 97 21.34 7.67 -7.45
C LEU A 97 21.94 8.25 -8.75
N ASP A 98 22.99 9.06 -8.64
CA ASP A 98 23.67 9.66 -9.79
C ASP A 98 24.39 8.61 -10.63
N ASP A 99 25.06 7.64 -9.99
CA ASP A 99 25.72 6.54 -10.69
C ASP A 99 24.70 5.60 -11.34
N LEU A 100 23.62 5.29 -10.62
CA LEU A 100 22.50 4.50 -11.14
C LEU A 100 21.89 5.17 -12.36
N SER A 101 21.61 6.48 -12.30
CA SER A 101 21.06 7.28 -13.40
C SER A 101 21.99 7.23 -14.61
N ARG A 102 23.29 7.49 -14.44
CA ARG A 102 24.26 7.44 -15.56
C ARG A 102 24.33 6.07 -16.21
N ALA A 103 24.37 5.01 -15.41
CA ALA A 103 24.40 3.64 -15.91
C ALA A 103 23.10 3.28 -16.67
N ALA A 104 21.95 3.66 -16.11
CA ALA A 104 20.64 3.40 -16.70
C ALA A 104 20.44 4.16 -18.03
N ILE A 105 20.86 5.42 -18.11
CA ILE A 105 20.84 6.21 -19.36
C ILE A 105 21.74 5.55 -20.42
N SER A 106 22.98 5.17 -20.05
CA SER A 106 23.91 4.50 -20.97
C SER A 106 23.35 3.17 -21.49
N ALA A 107 22.58 2.44 -20.68
CA ALA A 107 21.92 1.19 -21.05
C ALA A 107 20.55 1.39 -21.74
N SER A 108 20.15 2.63 -22.01
CA SER A 108 18.86 2.98 -22.63
C SER A 108 17.66 2.40 -21.88
N ILE A 109 17.68 2.42 -20.53
CA ILE A 109 16.56 1.94 -19.71
C ILE A 109 15.34 2.82 -19.93
N LYS A 110 14.17 2.18 -20.13
CA LYS A 110 12.84 2.82 -20.13
C LYS A 110 11.95 2.11 -19.09
N LEU A 111 11.27 2.88 -18.26
CA LEU A 111 10.37 2.34 -17.23
C LEU A 111 8.96 2.21 -17.77
N PHE A 112 8.28 1.14 -17.35
CA PHE A 112 6.88 0.85 -17.68
C PHE A 112 6.12 0.49 -16.41
N ALA A 113 4.86 0.92 -16.31
CA ALA A 113 3.94 0.49 -15.26
C ALA A 113 2.49 0.57 -15.73
N ALA A 114 1.63 -0.28 -15.16
CA ALA A 114 0.18 -0.18 -15.25
C ALA A 114 -0.36 0.35 -13.91
N THR A 115 -1.39 1.22 -13.94
CA THR A 115 -1.87 1.86 -12.70
C THR A 115 -3.27 2.44 -12.82
N ASP A 116 -3.96 2.54 -11.67
CA ASP A 116 -5.15 3.37 -11.49
C ASP A 116 -4.82 4.78 -10.93
N GLY A 117 -3.52 5.11 -10.67
CA GLY A 117 -3.11 6.43 -10.22
C GLY A 117 -1.79 6.49 -9.44
N ASN A 118 -1.83 6.24 -8.14
CA ASN A 118 -0.69 6.52 -7.23
C ASN A 118 0.61 5.74 -7.54
N HIS A 119 0.49 4.48 -7.96
CA HIS A 119 1.67 3.68 -8.31
C HIS A 119 2.37 4.22 -9.56
N GLY A 120 1.61 4.48 -10.63
CA GLY A 120 2.17 5.05 -11.85
C GLY A 120 2.79 6.43 -11.65
N LYS A 121 2.16 7.28 -10.82
CA LYS A 121 2.75 8.57 -10.44
C LYS A 121 4.09 8.38 -9.72
N ALA A 122 4.20 7.39 -8.83
CA ALA A 122 5.45 7.10 -8.13
C ALA A 122 6.55 6.58 -9.08
N VAL A 123 6.20 5.71 -10.04
CA VAL A 123 7.15 5.25 -11.07
C VAL A 123 7.58 6.40 -11.98
N ALA A 124 6.64 7.25 -12.41
CA ALA A 124 6.94 8.44 -13.21
C ALA A 124 7.88 9.42 -12.47
N TYR A 125 7.65 9.64 -11.16
CA TYR A 125 8.53 10.44 -10.32
C TYR A 125 9.95 9.86 -10.27
N MET A 126 10.10 8.55 -10.11
CA MET A 126 11.43 7.90 -10.12
C MET A 126 12.10 8.01 -11.48
N ALA A 127 11.35 7.85 -12.57
CA ALA A 127 11.87 8.05 -13.92
C ALA A 127 12.41 9.48 -14.09
N LYS A 128 11.65 10.49 -13.66
CA LYS A 128 12.05 11.90 -13.68
C LYS A 128 13.34 12.13 -12.86
N LEU A 129 13.39 11.57 -11.64
CA LEU A 129 14.56 11.69 -10.75
C LEU A 129 15.82 11.09 -11.36
N LEU A 130 15.67 9.97 -12.08
CA LEU A 130 16.76 9.27 -12.75
C LEU A 130 17.01 9.73 -14.20
N HIS A 131 16.28 10.74 -14.67
CA HIS A 131 16.34 11.24 -16.06
C HIS A 131 16.07 10.16 -17.11
N LEU A 132 15.17 9.22 -16.83
CA LEU A 132 14.80 8.11 -17.69
C LEU A 132 13.43 8.36 -18.35
N PRO A 133 13.21 7.84 -19.57
CA PRO A 133 11.87 7.80 -20.16
C PRO A 133 10.98 6.82 -19.38
N ALA A 134 9.68 7.17 -19.25
CA ALA A 134 8.68 6.27 -18.70
C ALA A 134 7.40 6.28 -19.54
N GLU A 135 6.74 5.14 -19.64
CA GLU A 135 5.43 4.97 -20.26
C GLU A 135 4.50 4.28 -19.26
N ILE A 136 3.43 4.98 -18.88
CA ILE A 136 2.49 4.53 -17.85
C ILE A 136 1.15 4.22 -18.51
N PHE A 137 0.69 2.99 -18.34
CA PHE A 137 -0.58 2.50 -18.88
C PHE A 137 -1.67 2.65 -17.85
N VAL A 138 -2.83 3.14 -18.29
CA VAL A 138 -3.98 3.35 -17.42
C VAL A 138 -5.25 2.80 -18.09
N PRO A 139 -6.16 2.14 -17.32
CA PRO A 139 -7.47 1.79 -17.83
C PRO A 139 -8.26 3.01 -18.29
N ALA A 140 -9.13 2.86 -19.28
CA ALA A 140 -9.96 3.96 -19.80
C ALA A 140 -10.85 4.61 -18.73
N ALA A 141 -11.22 3.85 -17.68
CA ALA A 141 -12.03 4.33 -16.56
C ALA A 141 -11.29 5.33 -15.64
N VAL A 142 -9.96 5.41 -15.70
CA VAL A 142 -9.16 6.34 -14.88
C VAL A 142 -9.47 7.78 -15.28
N LYS A 143 -9.85 8.61 -14.30
CA LYS A 143 -10.24 10.03 -14.53
C LYS A 143 -9.07 10.86 -15.08
N SER A 144 -9.38 11.90 -15.89
CA SER A 144 -8.39 12.80 -16.51
C SER A 144 -7.40 13.38 -15.51
N HIS A 145 -7.89 13.81 -14.34
CA HIS A 145 -7.05 14.37 -13.30
C HIS A 145 -5.91 13.43 -12.85
N ALA A 146 -6.20 12.13 -12.66
CA ALA A 146 -5.16 11.17 -12.29
C ALA A 146 -4.12 10.99 -13.42
N ARG A 147 -4.57 10.98 -14.68
CA ARG A 147 -3.70 10.92 -15.87
C ARG A 147 -2.80 12.15 -15.98
N GLU A 148 -3.36 13.35 -15.74
CA GLU A 148 -2.62 14.61 -15.72
C GLU A 148 -1.53 14.64 -14.64
N LEU A 149 -1.83 14.13 -13.44
CA LEU A 149 -0.83 14.03 -12.36
C LEU A 149 0.36 13.12 -12.73
N ILE A 150 0.14 12.06 -13.50
CA ILE A 150 1.21 11.18 -14.01
C ILE A 150 2.00 11.91 -15.10
N SER A 151 1.31 12.53 -16.08
CA SER A 151 1.96 13.28 -17.15
C SER A 151 2.80 14.45 -16.64
N ASN A 152 2.38 15.11 -15.56
CA ASN A 152 3.11 16.21 -14.94
C ASN A 152 4.46 15.75 -14.32
N GLU A 153 4.62 14.45 -14.03
CA GLU A 153 5.93 13.90 -13.68
C GLU A 153 6.81 13.63 -14.91
N GLY A 154 6.32 13.87 -16.13
CA GLY A 154 7.08 13.74 -17.38
C GLY A 154 6.96 12.37 -18.07
N ALA A 155 6.09 11.48 -17.59
CA ALA A 155 5.85 10.20 -18.23
C ALA A 155 4.83 10.31 -19.38
N GLU A 156 4.99 9.47 -20.38
CA GLU A 156 3.99 9.21 -21.40
C GLU A 156 2.83 8.40 -20.77
N VAL A 157 1.57 8.79 -21.01
CA VAL A 157 0.39 8.10 -20.51
C VAL A 157 -0.38 7.47 -21.67
N THR A 158 -0.50 6.15 -21.64
CA THR A 158 -1.21 5.36 -22.65
C THR A 158 -2.50 4.79 -22.05
N ILE A 159 -3.65 5.08 -22.69
CA ILE A 159 -4.96 4.62 -22.23
C ILE A 159 -5.28 3.28 -22.87
N ILE A 160 -5.59 2.28 -22.05
CA ILE A 160 -5.96 0.93 -22.49
C ILE A 160 -7.48 0.75 -22.38
N GLN A 161 -8.09 0.22 -23.45
CA GLN A 161 -9.50 -0.17 -23.46
C GLN A 161 -9.62 -1.57 -22.82
N GLY A 162 -9.98 -1.60 -21.54
CA GLY A 162 -10.05 -2.81 -20.73
C GLY A 162 -10.04 -2.47 -19.23
N ASP A 163 -9.96 -3.50 -18.41
CA ASP A 163 -9.83 -3.38 -16.97
C ASP A 163 -8.34 -3.24 -16.54
N TYR A 164 -8.11 -3.30 -15.22
CA TYR A 164 -6.77 -3.20 -14.67
C TYR A 164 -5.87 -4.38 -15.09
N ASP A 165 -6.41 -5.60 -15.12
CA ASP A 165 -5.65 -6.81 -15.47
C ASP A 165 -5.23 -6.77 -16.94
N ASP A 166 -6.12 -6.34 -17.85
CA ASP A 166 -5.80 -6.09 -19.26
C ASP A 166 -4.68 -5.05 -19.41
N THR A 167 -4.73 -3.99 -18.59
CA THR A 167 -3.71 -2.94 -18.61
C THR A 167 -2.35 -3.45 -18.16
N VAL A 168 -2.29 -4.29 -17.12
CA VAL A 168 -1.06 -4.94 -16.65
C VAL A 168 -0.45 -5.84 -17.72
N LEU A 169 -1.26 -6.65 -18.38
CA LEU A 169 -0.81 -7.52 -19.47
C LEU A 169 -0.22 -6.69 -20.63
N HIS A 170 -0.91 -5.63 -21.03
CA HIS A 170 -0.43 -4.76 -22.09
C HIS A 170 0.90 -4.07 -21.73
N ALA A 171 1.05 -3.61 -20.49
CA ALA A 171 2.30 -3.04 -19.99
C ALA A 171 3.46 -4.07 -20.04
N ALA A 172 3.19 -5.32 -19.67
CA ALA A 172 4.17 -6.40 -19.72
C ALA A 172 4.62 -6.71 -21.16
N GLU A 173 3.67 -6.85 -22.09
CA GLU A 173 3.96 -7.08 -23.53
C GLU A 173 4.77 -5.92 -24.13
N ARG A 174 4.39 -4.69 -23.82
CA ARG A 174 5.09 -3.49 -24.29
C ARG A 174 6.51 -3.42 -23.74
N THR A 175 6.71 -3.81 -22.48
CA THR A 175 8.04 -3.89 -21.86
C THR A 175 8.94 -4.88 -22.59
N ILE A 176 8.45 -6.09 -22.89
CA ILE A 176 9.21 -7.14 -23.58
C ILE A 176 9.62 -6.68 -25.00
N SER A 177 8.74 -5.97 -25.69
CA SER A 177 9.00 -5.47 -27.05
C SER A 177 9.90 -4.23 -27.09
N SER A 178 10.25 -3.65 -25.94
CA SER A 178 11.05 -2.42 -25.84
C SER A 178 12.48 -2.71 -25.42
N PRO A 179 13.50 -2.42 -26.25
CA PRO A 179 14.89 -2.52 -25.84
C PRO A 179 15.14 -1.69 -24.55
N GLY A 180 15.79 -2.29 -23.55
CA GLY A 180 16.04 -1.62 -22.27
C GLY A 180 14.81 -1.51 -21.35
N GLY A 181 13.65 -2.03 -21.76
CA GLY A 181 12.41 -1.97 -20.96
C GLY A 181 12.54 -2.64 -19.60
N LEU A 182 11.94 -1.99 -18.58
CA LEU A 182 11.76 -2.51 -17.22
C LEU A 182 10.33 -2.22 -16.77
N LEU A 183 9.57 -3.28 -16.47
CA LEU A 183 8.26 -3.19 -15.86
C LEU A 183 8.44 -2.99 -14.36
N ILE A 184 7.83 -1.95 -13.80
CA ILE A 184 7.81 -1.67 -12.35
C ILE A 184 6.36 -1.77 -11.88
N GLN A 185 5.95 -3.00 -11.54
CA GLN A 185 4.56 -3.31 -11.17
C GLN A 185 4.48 -3.88 -9.76
N ASP A 186 3.48 -3.47 -8.99
CA ASP A 186 3.27 -3.84 -7.59
C ASP A 186 2.36 -5.08 -7.40
N THR A 187 1.91 -5.68 -8.49
CA THR A 187 1.24 -6.98 -8.50
C THR A 187 2.10 -8.03 -9.19
N SER A 188 2.08 -9.27 -8.69
CA SER A 188 2.83 -10.39 -9.25
C SER A 188 1.96 -11.25 -10.17
N PHE A 189 2.58 -11.82 -11.19
CA PHE A 189 2.04 -12.86 -12.05
C PHE A 189 3.16 -13.86 -12.38
N GLU A 190 2.83 -14.97 -13.02
CA GLU A 190 3.80 -16.04 -13.32
C GLU A 190 5.03 -15.52 -14.07
N GLY A 191 6.21 -15.75 -13.48
CA GLY A 191 7.50 -15.27 -13.99
C GLY A 191 7.81 -13.80 -13.68
N TYR A 192 6.95 -13.11 -12.90
CA TYR A 192 7.16 -11.74 -12.48
C TYR A 192 6.88 -11.57 -10.98
N GLU A 193 7.73 -12.11 -10.13
CA GLU A 193 7.59 -12.09 -8.67
C GLU A 193 8.67 -11.24 -7.97
N GLU A 194 9.83 -11.09 -8.61
CA GLU A 194 11.01 -10.49 -7.98
C GLU A 194 10.82 -8.98 -7.73
N ILE A 195 10.43 -8.21 -8.75
CA ILE A 195 10.23 -6.77 -8.61
C ILE A 195 9.07 -6.44 -7.65
N PRO A 196 7.91 -7.12 -7.69
CA PRO A 196 6.89 -6.97 -6.66
C PRO A 196 7.39 -7.25 -5.24
N SER A 197 8.31 -8.22 -5.04
CA SER A 197 8.89 -8.46 -3.71
C SER A 197 9.75 -7.30 -3.23
N TRP A 198 10.56 -6.70 -4.09
CA TRP A 198 11.32 -5.50 -3.74
C TRP A 198 10.43 -4.30 -3.44
N ILE A 199 9.31 -4.16 -4.13
CA ILE A 199 8.30 -3.12 -3.82
C ILE A 199 7.74 -3.33 -2.40
N VAL A 200 7.47 -4.58 -2.01
CA VAL A 200 7.05 -4.92 -0.63
C VAL A 200 8.14 -4.53 0.38
N ASP A 201 9.41 -4.84 0.10
CA ASP A 201 10.54 -4.47 0.96
C ASP A 201 10.63 -2.94 1.14
N GLY A 202 10.34 -2.17 0.09
CA GLY A 202 10.31 -0.71 0.12
C GLY A 202 9.36 -0.14 1.18
N TYR A 203 8.25 -0.81 1.47
CA TYR A 203 7.29 -0.35 2.48
C TYR A 203 7.79 -0.51 3.91
N SER A 204 8.89 -1.23 4.15
CA SER A 204 9.48 -1.42 5.48
C SER A 204 9.90 -0.10 6.14
N THR A 205 10.29 0.90 5.37
CA THR A 205 10.68 2.22 5.91
C THR A 205 9.55 2.86 6.72
N MET A 206 8.32 2.86 6.21
CA MET A 206 7.16 3.39 6.93
C MET A 206 6.94 2.67 8.27
N LEU A 207 7.08 1.35 8.29
CA LEU A 207 6.86 0.54 9.48
C LEU A 207 7.97 0.75 10.54
N HIS A 208 9.22 0.95 10.11
CA HIS A 208 10.31 1.31 11.02
C HIS A 208 10.20 2.75 11.54
N GLU A 209 9.64 3.67 10.75
CA GLU A 209 9.31 5.01 11.24
C GLU A 209 8.24 4.94 12.34
N VAL A 210 7.21 4.09 12.18
CA VAL A 210 6.20 3.85 13.22
C VAL A 210 6.85 3.35 14.51
N ASP A 211 7.79 2.38 14.42
CA ASP A 211 8.53 1.90 15.60
C ASP A 211 9.24 3.03 16.31
N SER A 212 10.08 3.77 15.57
CA SER A 212 10.90 4.86 16.16
C SER A 212 10.02 5.93 16.80
N GLN A 213 8.94 6.35 16.13
CA GLN A 213 8.02 7.38 16.62
C GLN A 213 7.20 6.93 17.85
N LEU A 214 6.85 5.65 17.94
CA LEU A 214 6.19 5.10 19.12
C LEU A 214 7.17 4.89 20.27
N GLU A 215 8.40 4.44 19.99
CA GLU A 215 9.45 4.23 21.00
C GLU A 215 9.81 5.53 21.71
N GLU A 216 9.86 6.66 21.01
CA GLU A 216 10.04 8.00 21.59
C GLU A 216 8.96 8.33 22.65
N GLN A 217 7.79 7.70 22.55
CA GLN A 217 6.67 7.85 23.48
C GLN A 217 6.59 6.71 24.52
N GLY A 218 7.57 5.79 24.53
CA GLY A 218 7.55 4.59 25.38
C GLY A 218 6.43 3.59 25.00
N LEU A 219 5.98 3.62 23.75
CA LEU A 219 4.91 2.77 23.21
C LEU A 219 5.45 1.74 22.21
N LYS A 220 4.69 0.68 21.99
CA LYS A 220 4.91 -0.32 20.92
C LYS A 220 3.58 -0.67 20.28
N PRO A 221 3.53 -0.87 18.96
CA PRO A 221 2.29 -1.23 18.29
C PRO A 221 1.81 -2.63 18.74
N THR A 222 0.52 -2.76 18.99
CA THR A 222 -0.12 -4.06 19.29
C THR A 222 -1.12 -4.46 18.22
N ILE A 223 -1.66 -3.49 17.50
CA ILE A 223 -2.61 -3.69 16.40
C ILE A 223 -2.21 -2.75 15.26
N ILE A 224 -2.13 -3.28 14.04
CA ILE A 224 -1.99 -2.48 12.82
C ILE A 224 -3.19 -2.73 11.92
N ILE A 225 -3.82 -1.63 11.48
CA ILE A 225 -4.94 -1.64 10.54
C ILE A 225 -4.41 -1.17 9.19
N THR A 226 -4.51 -2.02 8.20
CA THR A 226 -3.99 -1.77 6.85
C THR A 226 -5.08 -1.91 5.79
N PRO A 227 -5.25 -0.91 4.90
CA PRO A 227 -6.07 -1.09 3.72
C PRO A 227 -5.40 -2.06 2.73
N VAL A 228 -6.22 -2.77 1.95
CA VAL A 228 -5.77 -3.81 1.02
C VAL A 228 -6.38 -3.61 -0.36
N GLY A 229 -5.52 -3.55 -1.38
CA GLY A 229 -5.85 -3.73 -2.78
C GLY A 229 -5.34 -5.11 -3.24
N VAL A 230 -4.28 -5.17 -4.05
CA VAL A 230 -3.66 -6.45 -4.49
C VAL A 230 -2.92 -7.20 -3.37
N GLY A 231 -2.64 -6.53 -2.23
CA GLY A 231 -2.04 -7.16 -1.04
C GLY A 231 -0.58 -6.82 -0.76
N SER A 232 0.13 -6.06 -1.60
CA SER A 232 1.57 -5.78 -1.44
C SER A 232 1.88 -5.03 -0.13
N LEU A 233 1.10 -3.97 0.21
CA LEU A 233 1.25 -3.28 1.49
C LEU A 233 0.96 -4.20 2.67
N ALA A 234 -0.14 -4.95 2.60
CA ALA A 234 -0.52 -5.87 3.66
C ALA A 234 0.53 -6.98 3.86
N THR A 235 1.22 -7.41 2.79
CA THR A 235 2.35 -8.34 2.88
C THR A 235 3.49 -7.75 3.70
N ALA A 236 3.88 -6.51 3.44
CA ALA A 236 4.90 -5.82 4.24
C ALA A 236 4.47 -5.70 5.72
N VAL A 237 3.20 -5.32 5.97
CA VAL A 237 2.64 -5.20 7.33
C VAL A 237 2.66 -6.55 8.06
N VAL A 238 2.21 -7.62 7.40
CA VAL A 238 2.21 -8.97 7.99
C VAL A 238 3.63 -9.44 8.26
N THR A 239 4.56 -9.28 7.31
CA THR A 239 5.96 -9.66 7.49
C THR A 239 6.57 -8.93 8.68
N TYR A 240 6.33 -7.63 8.80
CA TYR A 240 6.74 -6.85 9.95
C TYR A 240 6.08 -7.33 11.25
N ALA A 241 4.75 -7.51 11.27
CA ALA A 241 3.99 -7.85 12.46
C ALA A 241 4.27 -9.28 12.99
N LYS A 242 4.64 -10.19 12.10
CA LYS A 242 4.91 -11.61 12.39
C LYS A 242 6.40 -11.95 12.41
N SER A 243 7.29 -10.96 12.27
CA SER A 243 8.73 -11.16 12.40
C SER A 243 9.14 -11.55 13.83
N LYS A 244 10.34 -12.10 13.99
CA LYS A 244 10.85 -12.60 15.27
C LYS A 244 10.79 -11.52 16.36
N GLY A 245 10.25 -11.88 17.51
CA GLY A 245 10.12 -10.99 18.66
C GLY A 245 8.91 -10.05 18.63
N ARG A 246 8.11 -10.07 17.57
CA ARG A 246 6.88 -9.30 17.45
C ARG A 246 5.64 -10.17 17.63
N SER A 247 4.57 -9.58 18.15
CA SER A 247 3.26 -10.20 18.29
C SER A 247 2.19 -9.13 18.09
N ILE A 248 2.07 -8.66 16.84
CA ILE A 248 1.16 -7.58 16.47
C ILE A 248 -0.02 -8.18 15.73
N THR A 249 -1.23 -7.81 16.14
CA THR A 249 -2.47 -8.17 15.43
C THR A 249 -2.61 -7.33 14.17
N THR A 250 -2.92 -7.96 13.05
CA THR A 250 -3.12 -7.33 11.75
C THR A 250 -4.58 -7.39 11.34
N LEU A 251 -5.18 -6.23 11.10
CA LEU A 251 -6.53 -6.09 10.56
C LEU A 251 -6.46 -5.58 9.11
N ALA A 252 -6.85 -6.42 8.18
CA ALA A 252 -6.98 -6.07 6.77
C ALA A 252 -8.33 -5.43 6.49
N VAL A 253 -8.34 -4.34 5.72
CA VAL A 253 -9.56 -3.59 5.39
C VAL A 253 -9.67 -3.41 3.88
N GLU A 254 -10.83 -3.78 3.32
CA GLU A 254 -11.14 -3.65 1.90
C GLU A 254 -12.49 -2.95 1.69
N PRO A 255 -12.73 -2.37 0.48
CA PRO A 255 -14.07 -1.92 0.10
C PRO A 255 -15.04 -3.11 -0.01
N ASP A 256 -16.31 -2.93 0.37
CA ASP A 256 -17.36 -3.91 0.13
C ASP A 256 -17.44 -4.31 -1.36
N ALA A 257 -17.21 -3.33 -2.24
CA ALA A 257 -17.27 -3.47 -3.69
C ALA A 257 -16.08 -4.24 -4.30
N ALA A 258 -14.98 -4.42 -3.54
CA ALA A 258 -13.71 -4.99 -4.01
C ALA A 258 -13.00 -5.81 -2.91
N ALA A 259 -13.73 -6.71 -2.24
CA ALA A 259 -13.27 -7.49 -1.10
C ALA A 259 -12.61 -8.81 -1.53
N CYS A 260 -11.57 -8.76 -2.36
CA CYS A 260 -10.94 -9.95 -2.94
C CYS A 260 -10.12 -10.76 -1.91
N LEU A 261 -9.41 -10.10 -0.98
CA LEU A 261 -8.70 -10.77 0.10
C LEU A 261 -9.67 -11.40 1.09
N HIS A 262 -10.67 -10.68 1.57
CA HIS A 262 -11.68 -11.17 2.50
C HIS A 262 -12.38 -12.43 1.95
N THR A 263 -12.76 -12.39 0.68
CA THR A 263 -13.37 -13.53 -0.02
C THR A 263 -12.41 -14.71 -0.11
N SER A 264 -11.14 -14.45 -0.46
CA SER A 264 -10.10 -15.48 -0.57
C SER A 264 -9.78 -16.12 0.79
N LEU A 265 -9.67 -15.31 1.85
CA LEU A 265 -9.46 -15.82 3.22
C LEU A 265 -10.59 -16.72 3.67
N LYS A 266 -11.85 -16.34 3.45
CA LYS A 266 -13.02 -17.20 3.75
C LYS A 266 -13.01 -18.50 2.94
N ALA A 267 -12.56 -18.46 1.70
CA ALA A 267 -12.50 -19.64 0.82
C ALA A 267 -11.25 -20.50 1.05
N GLY A 268 -10.24 -20.02 1.79
CA GLY A 268 -8.95 -20.70 1.98
C GLY A 268 -8.09 -20.79 0.70
N ARG A 269 -8.42 -20.05 -0.34
CA ARG A 269 -7.70 -20.01 -1.64
C ARG A 269 -7.93 -18.68 -2.34
N ILE A 270 -7.02 -18.29 -3.24
CA ILE A 270 -7.25 -17.11 -4.09
C ILE A 270 -8.56 -17.29 -4.85
N THR A 271 -9.48 -16.37 -4.62
CA THR A 271 -10.81 -16.35 -5.24
C THR A 271 -11.02 -14.98 -5.88
N PRO A 272 -10.84 -14.87 -7.21
CA PRO A 272 -11.11 -13.64 -7.93
C PRO A 272 -12.59 -13.24 -7.82
N ILE A 273 -12.84 -11.95 -7.74
CA ILE A 273 -14.19 -11.37 -7.72
C ILE A 273 -14.32 -10.34 -8.83
N LYS A 274 -15.56 -10.09 -9.25
CA LYS A 274 -15.86 -8.93 -10.08
C LYS A 274 -16.10 -7.72 -9.16
N THR A 275 -15.36 -6.66 -9.37
CA THR A 275 -15.56 -5.41 -8.62
C THR A 275 -16.73 -4.62 -9.20
N SER A 276 -17.33 -3.77 -8.38
CA SER A 276 -18.46 -2.92 -8.79
C SER A 276 -18.13 -1.42 -8.78
N GLY A 277 -16.85 -1.09 -8.63
CA GLY A 277 -16.36 0.27 -8.48
C GLY A 277 -16.54 0.80 -7.05
N THR A 278 -15.59 1.65 -6.61
CA THR A 278 -15.57 2.27 -5.28
C THR A 278 -14.87 3.62 -5.32
N ILE A 279 -15.21 4.51 -4.38
CA ILE A 279 -14.44 5.75 -4.17
C ILE A 279 -13.01 5.45 -3.70
N MET A 280 -12.74 4.30 -3.12
CA MET A 280 -11.42 3.81 -2.71
C MET A 280 -10.68 3.19 -3.91
N THR A 281 -10.48 3.96 -4.98
CA THR A 281 -10.00 3.47 -6.28
C THR A 281 -8.67 2.72 -6.22
N GLY A 282 -7.75 3.09 -5.34
CA GLY A 282 -6.48 2.35 -5.12
C GLY A 282 -6.64 1.00 -4.43
N LEU A 283 -7.87 0.66 -3.98
CA LEU A 283 -8.24 -0.62 -3.39
C LEU A 283 -9.24 -1.40 -4.27
N ASP A 284 -9.61 -0.86 -5.45
CA ASP A 284 -10.56 -1.50 -6.38
C ASP A 284 -9.90 -2.64 -7.16
N CYS A 285 -9.59 -3.71 -6.45
CA CYS A 285 -8.86 -4.87 -6.97
C CYS A 285 -9.71 -6.13 -6.91
N GLY A 286 -9.82 -6.82 -8.04
CA GLY A 286 -10.61 -8.05 -8.16
C GLY A 286 -9.86 -9.32 -7.74
N ARG A 287 -8.54 -9.24 -7.54
CA ARG A 287 -7.71 -10.42 -7.25
C ARG A 287 -6.54 -10.07 -6.32
N VAL A 288 -6.26 -10.96 -5.39
CA VAL A 288 -5.05 -10.91 -4.56
C VAL A 288 -3.84 -11.35 -5.39
N SER A 289 -2.73 -10.65 -5.26
CA SER A 289 -1.44 -11.01 -5.86
C SER A 289 -1.00 -12.43 -5.41
N SER A 290 -0.57 -13.25 -6.36
CA SER A 290 -0.16 -14.63 -6.09
C SER A 290 1.02 -14.72 -5.11
N ALA A 291 1.97 -13.81 -5.19
CA ALA A 291 3.10 -13.73 -4.26
C ALA A 291 2.69 -13.26 -2.85
N ALA A 292 1.66 -12.42 -2.73
CA ALA A 292 1.15 -11.95 -1.45
C ALA A 292 0.36 -13.03 -0.69
N TRP A 293 -0.35 -13.89 -1.42
CA TRP A 293 -1.32 -14.82 -0.84
C TRP A 293 -0.78 -15.71 0.29
N PRO A 294 0.36 -16.41 0.18
CA PRO A 294 0.85 -17.29 1.25
C PRO A 294 1.08 -16.53 2.57
N VAL A 295 1.59 -15.31 2.49
CA VAL A 295 1.86 -14.44 3.65
C VAL A 295 0.55 -13.96 4.26
N LEU A 296 -0.39 -13.50 3.44
CA LEU A 296 -1.67 -12.97 3.90
C LEU A 296 -2.57 -14.06 4.48
N GLN A 297 -2.64 -15.22 3.82
CA GLN A 297 -3.40 -16.36 4.31
C GLN A 297 -2.92 -16.83 5.70
N GLY A 298 -1.61 -16.89 5.90
CA GLY A 298 -1.03 -17.33 7.18
C GLY A 298 -1.05 -16.27 8.26
N GLY A 299 -0.87 -14.99 7.91
CA GLY A 299 -0.52 -13.97 8.89
C GLY A 299 -1.56 -12.88 9.16
N ILE A 300 -2.63 -12.73 8.36
CA ILE A 300 -3.73 -11.82 8.68
C ILE A 300 -4.56 -12.39 9.83
N ASP A 301 -4.67 -11.66 10.94
CA ASP A 301 -5.46 -12.07 12.12
C ASP A 301 -6.96 -11.87 11.90
N ALA A 302 -7.32 -10.74 11.27
CA ALA A 302 -8.72 -10.42 10.97
C ALA A 302 -8.84 -9.63 9.66
N SER A 303 -9.99 -9.76 9.01
CA SER A 303 -10.33 -8.98 7.81
C SER A 303 -11.75 -8.43 7.95
N TYR A 304 -11.92 -7.18 7.54
CA TYR A 304 -13.20 -6.46 7.57
C TYR A 304 -13.40 -5.68 6.27
N THR A 305 -14.67 -5.46 5.89
CA THR A 305 -14.99 -4.67 4.71
C THR A 305 -15.77 -3.42 5.08
N VAL A 306 -15.54 -2.33 4.35
CA VAL A 306 -16.19 -1.04 4.58
C VAL A 306 -16.89 -0.53 3.32
N SER A 307 -18.01 0.17 3.52
CA SER A 307 -18.71 0.84 2.41
C SER A 307 -18.01 2.16 2.05
N ASP A 308 -18.34 2.66 0.87
CA ASP A 308 -17.89 3.98 0.42
C ASP A 308 -18.35 5.09 1.38
N LEU A 309 -19.58 5.00 1.89
CA LEU A 309 -20.12 5.95 2.87
C LEU A 309 -19.29 5.97 4.16
N LEU A 310 -18.97 4.82 4.73
CA LEU A 310 -18.14 4.72 5.94
C LEU A 310 -16.74 5.29 5.72
N SER A 311 -16.15 5.02 4.55
CA SER A 311 -14.86 5.60 4.18
C SER A 311 -14.95 7.13 4.04
N HIS A 312 -16.02 7.65 3.42
CA HIS A 312 -16.28 9.07 3.32
C HIS A 312 -16.42 9.73 4.71
N ASP A 313 -17.24 9.14 5.59
CA ASP A 313 -17.43 9.64 6.96
C ASP A 313 -16.09 9.68 7.74
N ALA A 314 -15.23 8.69 7.53
CA ALA A 314 -13.89 8.66 8.10
C ALA A 314 -12.98 9.77 7.51
N VAL A 315 -13.06 10.08 6.21
CA VAL A 315 -12.36 11.23 5.60
C VAL A 315 -12.81 12.53 6.25
N VAL A 316 -14.14 12.73 6.39
CA VAL A 316 -14.70 13.93 7.04
C VAL A 316 -14.28 14.02 8.52
N TYR A 317 -14.27 12.89 9.22
CA TYR A 317 -13.81 12.82 10.62
C TYR A 317 -12.36 13.28 10.76
N MET A 318 -11.46 12.79 9.89
CA MET A 318 -10.04 13.14 9.87
C MET A 318 -9.82 14.61 9.50
N ALA A 319 -10.51 15.10 8.47
CA ALA A 319 -10.39 16.49 8.01
C ALA A 319 -10.74 17.50 9.12
N LYS A 320 -11.76 17.24 9.93
CA LYS A 320 -12.11 18.08 11.10
C LYS A 320 -11.01 18.14 12.17
N ARG A 321 -10.00 17.27 12.10
CA ARG A 321 -8.83 17.19 13.00
C ARG A 321 -7.53 17.60 12.35
N GLY A 322 -7.62 18.20 11.16
CA GLY A 322 -6.46 18.67 10.41
C GLY A 322 -5.66 17.56 9.72
N ILE A 323 -6.20 16.34 9.65
CA ILE A 323 -5.58 15.21 8.93
C ILE A 323 -6.30 15.05 7.59
N SER A 324 -5.57 15.33 6.50
CA SER A 324 -6.15 15.30 5.16
C SER A 324 -5.84 13.98 4.47
N LEU A 325 -6.77 13.04 4.51
CA LEU A 325 -6.67 11.74 3.85
C LEU A 325 -7.66 11.61 2.68
N GLY A 326 -7.32 10.80 1.70
CA GLY A 326 -8.25 10.29 0.71
C GLY A 326 -9.01 9.04 1.21
N PRO A 327 -10.01 8.56 0.43
CA PRO A 327 -10.83 7.42 0.84
C PRO A 327 -10.04 6.13 1.15
N CYS A 328 -9.02 5.78 0.36
CA CYS A 328 -8.19 4.61 0.65
C CYS A 328 -7.43 4.77 1.98
N GLY A 329 -6.93 5.98 2.27
CA GLY A 329 -6.21 6.29 3.50
C GLY A 329 -7.11 6.28 4.74
N ALA A 330 -8.41 6.57 4.58
CA ALA A 330 -9.38 6.60 5.67
C ALA A 330 -10.06 5.24 5.94
N ALA A 331 -9.92 4.26 5.04
CA ALA A 331 -10.57 2.96 5.15
C ALA A 331 -10.28 2.24 6.49
N GLY A 332 -9.03 2.32 6.97
CA GLY A 332 -8.63 1.73 8.26
C GLY A 332 -9.36 2.34 9.45
N LEU A 333 -9.55 3.68 9.44
CA LEU A 333 -10.36 4.34 10.46
C LEU A 333 -11.83 3.96 10.34
N ALA A 334 -12.38 3.91 9.14
CA ALA A 334 -13.76 3.49 8.92
C ALA A 334 -14.04 2.12 9.55
N ALA A 335 -13.14 1.15 9.35
CA ALA A 335 -13.26 -0.16 9.99
C ALA A 335 -13.16 -0.07 11.51
N LEU A 336 -12.23 0.70 12.07
CA LEU A 336 -12.08 0.84 13.50
C LEU A 336 -13.35 1.42 14.15
N LEU A 337 -13.95 2.46 13.55
CA LEU A 337 -15.17 3.08 14.06
C LEU A 337 -16.36 2.12 14.11
N GLU A 338 -16.43 1.18 13.15
CA GLU A 338 -17.49 0.16 13.11
C GLU A 338 -17.26 -0.95 14.15
N ILE A 339 -16.03 -1.45 14.29
CA ILE A 339 -15.77 -2.65 15.09
C ILE A 339 -15.38 -2.37 16.53
N ALA A 340 -14.79 -1.20 16.85
CA ALA A 340 -14.30 -0.90 18.19
C ALA A 340 -15.38 -0.84 19.26
N PRO A 341 -16.64 -0.38 19.01
CA PRO A 341 -17.70 -0.42 20.01
C PRO A 341 -17.99 -1.82 20.56
N GLU A 342 -17.88 -2.85 19.70
CA GLU A 342 -18.15 -4.25 20.08
C GLU A 342 -16.93 -4.93 20.72
N LYS A 343 -15.75 -4.32 20.66
CA LYS A 343 -14.46 -4.85 21.17
C LYS A 343 -14.27 -6.35 20.85
N PRO A 344 -14.34 -6.73 19.58
CA PRO A 344 -14.31 -8.15 19.23
C PRO A 344 -13.00 -8.80 19.70
N ALA A 345 -13.12 -9.95 20.35
CA ALA A 345 -11.97 -10.70 20.88
C ALA A 345 -10.95 -11.08 19.78
N SER A 346 -11.39 -11.14 18.53
CA SER A 346 -10.58 -11.45 17.36
C SER A 346 -9.44 -10.47 17.10
N ILE A 347 -9.63 -9.17 17.39
CA ILE A 347 -8.60 -8.15 17.26
C ILE A 347 -7.91 -7.83 18.59
N GLY A 348 -8.40 -8.36 19.72
CA GLY A 348 -7.78 -8.22 21.02
C GLY A 348 -7.73 -6.79 21.58
N LEU A 349 -8.70 -5.93 21.19
CA LEU A 349 -8.75 -4.55 21.63
C LEU A 349 -9.02 -4.44 23.13
N ASN A 350 -8.08 -3.86 23.89
CA ASN A 350 -8.13 -3.73 25.34
C ASN A 350 -7.39 -2.46 25.79
N SER A 351 -7.32 -2.22 27.13
CA SER A 351 -6.68 -1.04 27.72
C SER A 351 -5.19 -0.86 27.39
N ASP A 352 -4.48 -1.92 27.05
CA ASP A 352 -3.06 -1.88 26.72
C ASP A 352 -2.82 -1.72 25.21
N SER A 353 -3.87 -1.72 24.40
CA SER A 353 -3.77 -1.67 22.95
C SER A 353 -3.22 -0.35 22.46
N VAL A 354 -2.18 -0.43 21.61
CA VAL A 354 -1.65 0.66 20.79
C VAL A 354 -2.01 0.35 19.34
N VAL A 355 -3.00 1.08 18.81
CA VAL A 355 -3.56 0.86 17.48
C VAL A 355 -2.92 1.82 16.49
N VAL A 356 -2.31 1.29 15.45
CA VAL A 356 -1.75 2.05 14.33
C VAL A 356 -2.65 1.89 13.12
N ILE A 357 -3.16 3.00 12.60
CA ILE A 357 -3.92 3.07 11.35
C ILE A 357 -3.00 3.59 10.25
N LEU A 358 -2.90 2.88 9.14
CA LEU A 358 -2.13 3.35 7.99
C LEU A 358 -2.99 4.25 7.10
N GLY A 359 -2.73 5.55 7.16
CA GLY A 359 -3.35 6.58 6.32
C GLY A 359 -2.62 6.68 4.98
N THR A 360 -2.95 5.82 4.04
CA THR A 360 -2.14 5.46 2.87
C THR A 360 -2.10 6.48 1.75
N GLU A 361 -3.06 7.40 1.69
CA GLU A 361 -3.09 8.45 0.66
C GLU A 361 -3.65 9.77 1.19
N GLY A 362 -3.20 10.87 0.60
CA GLY A 362 -3.71 12.22 0.80
C GLY A 362 -5.03 12.49 0.07
N PRO A 363 -5.56 13.71 0.21
CA PRO A 363 -6.84 14.11 -0.35
C PRO A 363 -6.80 14.09 -1.88
N ARG A 364 -7.93 13.71 -2.48
CA ARG A 364 -8.18 13.76 -3.92
C ARG A 364 -9.67 13.97 -4.20
N PRO A 365 -10.05 14.49 -5.38
CA PRO A 365 -11.45 14.60 -5.79
C PRO A 365 -12.09 13.22 -6.00
N TYR A 366 -13.29 12.96 -5.40
CA TYR A 366 -14.05 11.72 -5.56
C TYR A 366 -15.58 11.88 -5.46
N PHE A 367 -16.07 13.10 -5.18
CA PHE A 367 -17.48 13.37 -4.84
C PHE A 367 -18.52 13.01 -5.91
N ASP A 368 -18.11 12.88 -7.17
CA ASP A 368 -19.05 12.52 -8.25
C ASP A 368 -19.49 11.04 -8.21
N SER A 369 -19.08 10.30 -7.20
CA SER A 369 -19.21 8.83 -7.10
C SER A 369 -19.99 8.35 -5.87
N ILE A 370 -20.51 9.26 -5.00
CA ILE A 370 -21.29 8.94 -3.79
C ILE A 370 -22.77 9.22 -4.02
#